data_1f23735966f137815498c18e13182d24
#
_entry.id   1f23735966f137815498c18e13182d24
#
_cell.length_a   1.000
_cell.length_b   1.000
_cell.length_c   1.000
_cell.angle_alpha   90.00
_cell.angle_beta   90.00
_cell.angle_gamma   90.00
#
_symmetry.space_group_name_H-M   'P 1'
#
loop_
_entity.id
_entity.type
_entity.pdbx_description
1 polymer ?
#
loop_
_entity_poly.entity_id
_entity_poly.type
_entity_poly.pdbx_seq_one_letter_code
_entity_poly.pdbx_strand_id
1 'polypeptide(L)'
;MKICDLNPGPGIGASAWHVEMDDHGLLMDAGTHPKLEGAPALPLYDKIRERPVDAIAFTHCHHDHVGSLPVALRLFPRAHVMMTELSYFIIERVLHNSVNEMKRQADEKGIAEYPLYTHREVDEIAPVFQGYRYNREIEWGAFEKAARGQTSPTLEFHDAGHALGSAGIMVRGKKETLFYTGDVCLHDQTILKAARFGEVQADVMIMETTRGTRETPADYSRDGEIEKLVTAIEATFERGGSVLIPTFALGRTQEMLAILALLMKQGQLKEQTVFIGGLGRVFTEIYDLQSHRANRQHTNLQLNEALDLQVLDRDHAAKIKLNRGRLFVMTAGMLTENTTAYDLARRMVEDPRHGIFFVGYADPATPGGRLKAAAAGETFHYSDSSGDLAKRCDVRDFDLTAHANREALLELVGQVEPRALILGHGDPEARTWVEEQVRSRWPKIKILQPQPGEEVEV
;
A
#
# COMPACT_ATOMS: atom_id res chain seq x y z
N MET A 1 -19.97 20.31 -5.35
CA MET A 1 -18.60 19.86 -5.04
C MET A 1 -17.89 19.54 -6.34
N LYS A 2 -16.63 19.96 -6.48
CA LYS A 2 -15.79 19.63 -7.65
C LYS A 2 -14.69 18.70 -7.24
N ILE A 3 -14.45 17.66 -8.04
CA ILE A 3 -13.44 16.63 -7.78
C ILE A 3 -12.59 16.44 -9.04
N CYS A 4 -11.26 16.43 -8.89
CA CYS A 4 -10.33 16.22 -9.97
C CYS A 4 -9.41 15.05 -9.64
N ASP A 5 -9.34 14.05 -10.54
CA ASP A 5 -8.33 12.97 -10.48
C ASP A 5 -7.00 13.49 -11.01
N LEU A 6 -5.98 13.53 -10.18
CA LEU A 6 -4.64 14.00 -10.56
C LEU A 6 -3.68 12.85 -10.89
N ASN A 7 -4.12 11.60 -10.86
CA ASN A 7 -3.28 10.48 -11.27
C ASN A 7 -2.84 10.67 -12.74
N PRO A 8 -1.53 10.58 -13.06
CA PRO A 8 -1.02 10.85 -14.42
C PRO A 8 -1.35 9.76 -15.44
N GLY A 9 -1.85 8.60 -15.01
CA GLY A 9 -2.14 7.47 -15.90
C GLY A 9 -3.38 6.68 -15.48
N PRO A 10 -3.87 5.79 -16.33
CA PRO A 10 -4.93 4.85 -15.96
C PRO A 10 -4.38 3.78 -15.00
N GLY A 11 -5.22 3.28 -14.12
CA GLY A 11 -4.88 2.18 -13.22
C GLY A 11 -4.38 2.62 -11.85
N ILE A 12 -3.60 1.74 -11.21
CA ILE A 12 -2.93 2.01 -9.93
C ILE A 12 -1.76 2.94 -10.19
N GLY A 13 -1.73 4.08 -9.52
CA GLY A 13 -0.73 5.10 -9.79
C GLY A 13 -0.56 6.09 -8.66
N ALA A 14 -0.09 7.29 -9.00
CA ALA A 14 0.04 8.38 -8.05
C ALA A 14 -1.32 8.84 -7.54
N SER A 15 -1.80 8.20 -6.46
CA SER A 15 -3.08 8.58 -5.85
C SER A 15 -3.03 10.04 -5.40
N ALA A 16 -3.90 10.86 -5.98
CA ALA A 16 -4.04 12.25 -5.63
C ALA A 16 -5.40 12.78 -6.13
N TRP A 17 -6.25 13.19 -5.21
CA TRP A 17 -7.60 13.71 -5.51
C TRP A 17 -7.72 15.13 -4.99
N HIS A 18 -7.98 16.08 -5.87
CA HIS A 18 -8.27 17.43 -5.46
C HIS A 18 -9.78 17.64 -5.35
N VAL A 19 -10.23 18.14 -4.20
CA VAL A 19 -11.64 18.39 -3.89
C VAL A 19 -11.83 19.84 -3.53
N GLU A 20 -12.74 20.53 -4.24
CA GLU A 20 -13.22 21.85 -3.85
C GLU A 20 -14.61 21.74 -3.21
N MET A 21 -14.72 22.18 -1.95
CA MET A 21 -15.93 22.15 -1.15
C MET A 21 -16.04 23.42 -0.32
N ASP A 22 -17.18 24.12 -0.40
CA ASP A 22 -17.46 25.34 0.38
C ASP A 22 -16.35 26.43 0.26
N ASP A 23 -15.83 26.65 -0.95
CA ASP A 23 -14.72 27.57 -1.26
C ASP A 23 -13.35 27.17 -0.66
N HIS A 24 -13.20 25.94 -0.19
CA HIS A 24 -11.96 25.36 0.32
C HIS A 24 -11.45 24.26 -0.60
N GLY A 25 -10.12 24.10 -0.66
CA GLY A 25 -9.46 23.04 -1.43
C GLY A 25 -8.78 22.02 -0.53
N LEU A 26 -9.07 20.74 -0.75
CA LEU A 26 -8.43 19.60 -0.10
C LEU A 26 -7.74 18.74 -1.15
N LEU A 27 -6.46 18.45 -0.94
CA LEU A 27 -5.75 17.40 -1.67
C LEU A 27 -5.77 16.13 -0.82
N MET A 28 -6.36 15.06 -1.31
CA MET A 28 -6.33 13.75 -0.66
C MET A 28 -5.30 12.88 -1.36
N ASP A 29 -4.28 12.47 -0.61
CA ASP A 29 -3.06 11.82 -1.04
C ASP A 29 -2.18 12.68 -1.98
N ALA A 30 -0.90 12.33 -2.06
CA ALA A 30 0.12 12.92 -2.92
C ALA A 30 1.14 11.85 -3.28
N GLY A 31 0.72 10.89 -4.10
CA GLY A 31 1.48 9.71 -4.42
C GLY A 31 2.53 9.91 -5.51
N THR A 32 3.24 8.84 -5.82
CA THR A 32 4.14 8.76 -6.98
C THR A 32 3.78 7.51 -7.79
N HIS A 33 3.67 7.64 -9.10
CA HIS A 33 3.24 6.54 -9.95
C HIS A 33 4.30 5.42 -10.00
N PRO A 34 3.93 4.15 -9.67
CA PRO A 34 4.91 3.07 -9.50
C PRO A 34 5.59 2.60 -10.79
N LYS A 35 5.02 2.92 -11.96
CA LYS A 35 5.51 2.49 -13.28
C LYS A 35 6.15 3.62 -14.10
N LEU A 36 6.01 4.88 -13.65
CA LEU A 36 6.59 6.04 -14.33
C LEU A 36 7.80 6.54 -13.55
N GLU A 37 8.68 7.26 -14.22
CA GLU A 37 9.94 7.75 -13.66
C GLU A 37 10.07 9.26 -13.88
N GLY A 38 10.82 9.94 -12.99
CA GLY A 38 11.03 11.39 -13.06
C GLY A 38 9.75 12.19 -12.83
N ALA A 39 9.66 13.34 -13.48
CA ALA A 39 8.50 14.23 -13.40
C ALA A 39 7.18 13.58 -13.87
N PRO A 40 7.15 12.72 -14.91
CA PRO A 40 5.94 11.99 -15.30
C PRO A 40 5.32 11.11 -14.19
N ALA A 41 6.10 10.71 -13.18
CA ALA A 41 5.58 9.92 -12.05
C ALA A 41 4.79 10.76 -11.03
N LEU A 42 4.81 12.08 -11.14
CA LEU A 42 4.09 12.99 -10.23
C LEU A 42 2.62 13.13 -10.62
N PRO A 43 1.73 13.39 -9.66
CA PRO A 43 0.38 13.83 -9.95
C PRO A 43 0.34 15.07 -10.84
N LEU A 44 -0.73 15.26 -11.56
CA LEU A 44 -0.94 16.37 -12.50
C LEU A 44 -1.20 17.71 -11.77
N TYR A 45 -0.27 18.11 -10.88
CA TYR A 45 -0.38 19.30 -10.05
C TYR A 45 -0.62 20.62 -10.82
N ASP A 46 -0.16 20.71 -12.06
CA ASP A 46 -0.40 21.87 -12.91
C ASP A 46 -1.89 22.13 -13.16
N LYS A 47 -2.73 21.09 -13.07
CA LYS A 47 -4.20 21.22 -13.21
C LYS A 47 -4.86 22.01 -12.07
N ILE A 48 -4.19 22.05 -10.91
CA ILE A 48 -4.71 22.68 -9.69
C ILE A 48 -3.85 23.84 -9.19
N ARG A 49 -2.83 24.27 -9.96
CA ARG A 49 -1.84 25.27 -9.53
C ARG A 49 -2.46 26.60 -9.09
N GLU A 50 -3.54 27.00 -9.75
CA GLU A 50 -4.26 28.26 -9.46
C GLU A 50 -5.50 28.02 -8.57
N ARG A 51 -5.69 26.81 -8.04
CA ARG A 51 -6.83 26.46 -7.21
C ARG A 51 -6.46 26.48 -5.73
N PRO A 52 -7.44 26.61 -4.84
CA PRO A 52 -7.18 26.51 -3.41
C PRO A 52 -6.70 25.09 -3.05
N VAL A 53 -5.65 25.00 -2.22
CA VAL A 53 -5.23 23.80 -1.52
C VAL A 53 -4.93 24.23 -0.08
N ASP A 54 -5.95 24.16 0.77
CA ASP A 54 -5.87 24.57 2.17
C ASP A 54 -5.29 23.46 3.07
N ALA A 55 -5.50 22.19 2.66
CA ALA A 55 -4.96 21.04 3.35
C ALA A 55 -4.57 19.90 2.39
N ILE A 56 -3.63 19.05 2.83
CA ILE A 56 -3.26 17.78 2.21
C ILE A 56 -3.51 16.69 3.26
N ALA A 57 -4.43 15.78 3.00
CA ALA A 57 -4.78 14.70 3.91
C ALA A 57 -4.38 13.33 3.34
N PHE A 58 -3.75 12.50 4.15
CA PHE A 58 -3.24 11.21 3.72
C PHE A 58 -4.06 10.05 4.24
N THR A 59 -4.40 9.13 3.34
CA THR A 59 -5.06 7.87 3.69
C THR A 59 -4.08 6.92 4.38
N HIS A 60 -2.87 6.75 3.86
CA HIS A 60 -1.82 5.89 4.42
C HIS A 60 -0.45 6.18 3.80
N CYS A 61 0.59 5.47 4.25
CA CYS A 61 1.98 5.79 3.92
C CYS A 61 2.61 4.89 2.85
N HIS A 62 1.87 4.24 1.94
CA HIS A 62 2.48 3.64 0.76
C HIS A 62 2.95 4.73 -0.21
N HIS A 63 3.98 4.42 -1.00
CA HIS A 63 4.68 5.39 -1.84
C HIS A 63 3.79 6.02 -2.92
N ASP A 64 2.85 5.25 -3.45
CA ASP A 64 1.84 5.69 -4.41
C ASP A 64 0.72 6.56 -3.79
N HIS A 65 0.78 6.82 -2.47
CA HIS A 65 -0.09 7.74 -1.74
C HIS A 65 0.65 8.92 -1.11
N VAL A 66 1.95 8.81 -0.76
CA VAL A 66 2.69 9.89 -0.08
C VAL A 66 3.96 10.34 -0.80
N GLY A 67 4.40 9.61 -1.83
CA GLY A 67 5.73 9.73 -2.41
C GLY A 67 6.07 11.10 -3.00
N SER A 68 5.10 11.93 -3.32
CA SER A 68 5.32 13.28 -3.86
C SER A 68 4.97 14.41 -2.88
N LEU A 69 4.73 14.14 -1.59
CA LEU A 69 4.41 15.18 -0.61
C LEU A 69 5.41 16.35 -0.59
N PRO A 70 6.75 16.16 -0.63
CA PRO A 70 7.66 17.31 -0.64
C PRO A 70 7.48 18.19 -1.88
N VAL A 71 7.17 17.59 -3.04
CA VAL A 71 6.88 18.33 -4.27
C VAL A 71 5.54 19.09 -4.15
N ALA A 72 4.50 18.45 -3.59
CA ALA A 72 3.22 19.10 -3.36
C ALA A 72 3.36 20.33 -2.43
N LEU A 73 4.15 20.23 -1.36
CA LEU A 73 4.37 21.35 -0.43
C LEU A 73 5.20 22.50 -1.03
N ARG A 74 6.07 22.26 -2.02
CA ARG A 74 6.70 23.35 -2.77
C ARG A 74 5.68 24.17 -3.56
N LEU A 75 4.63 23.49 -4.08
CA LEU A 75 3.56 24.15 -4.86
C LEU A 75 2.50 24.78 -3.96
N PHE A 76 2.21 24.15 -2.84
CA PHE A 76 1.16 24.53 -1.89
C PHE A 76 1.72 24.72 -0.47
N PRO A 77 2.62 25.71 -0.25
CA PRO A 77 3.38 25.83 1.00
C PRO A 77 2.57 26.24 2.23
N ARG A 78 1.29 26.60 2.03
CA ARG A 78 0.36 26.96 3.11
C ARG A 78 -0.59 25.84 3.50
N ALA A 79 -0.56 24.71 2.79
CA ALA A 79 -1.45 23.60 3.05
C ALA A 79 -1.12 22.91 4.39
N HIS A 80 -2.14 22.63 5.18
CA HIS A 80 -2.00 21.79 6.39
C HIS A 80 -1.76 20.35 6.00
N VAL A 81 -0.77 19.70 6.59
CA VAL A 81 -0.47 18.29 6.32
C VAL A 81 -1.10 17.42 7.40
N MET A 82 -2.13 16.65 7.04
CA MET A 82 -2.99 15.93 7.95
C MET A 82 -2.95 14.42 7.67
N MET A 83 -2.81 13.63 8.72
CA MET A 83 -2.78 12.16 8.64
C MET A 83 -3.22 11.55 9.96
N THR A 84 -3.35 10.23 10.04
CA THR A 84 -3.56 9.58 11.33
C THR A 84 -2.30 9.68 12.21
N GLU A 85 -2.48 9.64 13.54
CA GLU A 85 -1.34 9.64 14.49
C GLU A 85 -0.39 8.45 14.25
N LEU A 86 -0.88 7.34 13.69
CA LEU A 86 -0.08 6.18 13.36
C LEU A 86 0.73 6.38 12.07
N SER A 87 0.14 6.98 11.04
CA SER A 87 0.84 7.38 9.81
C SER A 87 1.94 8.41 10.07
N TYR A 88 1.75 9.29 11.05
CA TYR A 88 2.76 10.27 11.48
C TYR A 88 4.11 9.63 11.84
N PHE A 89 4.11 8.47 12.51
CA PHE A 89 5.35 7.77 12.87
C PHE A 89 6.03 7.06 11.68
N ILE A 90 5.34 6.95 10.56
CA ILE A 90 5.78 6.16 9.39
C ILE A 90 6.28 7.06 8.25
N ILE A 91 5.56 8.15 7.98
CA ILE A 91 5.69 8.94 6.74
C ILE A 91 7.10 9.45 6.48
N GLU A 92 7.77 9.98 7.49
CA GLU A 92 9.14 10.50 7.38
C GLU A 92 10.11 9.39 6.91
N ARG A 93 9.97 8.17 7.46
CA ARG A 93 10.80 7.02 7.07
C ARG A 93 10.56 6.59 5.63
N VAL A 94 9.31 6.64 5.18
CA VAL A 94 8.95 6.35 3.78
C VAL A 94 9.56 7.38 2.84
N LEU A 95 9.46 8.68 3.15
CA LEU A 95 10.02 9.75 2.33
C LEU A 95 11.55 9.70 2.25
N HIS A 96 12.24 9.45 3.37
CA HIS A 96 13.70 9.25 3.35
C HIS A 96 14.12 8.02 2.52
N ASN A 97 13.36 6.92 2.62
CA ASN A 97 13.62 5.76 1.78
C ASN A 97 13.40 6.07 0.30
N SER A 98 12.38 6.85 -0.02
CA SER A 98 12.11 7.30 -1.38
C SER A 98 13.27 8.10 -1.98
N VAL A 99 13.90 8.99 -1.20
CA VAL A 99 15.11 9.71 -1.64
C VAL A 99 16.24 8.74 -1.98
N ASN A 100 16.46 7.72 -1.15
CA ASN A 100 17.50 6.71 -1.41
C ASN A 100 17.22 5.92 -2.69
N GLU A 101 15.96 5.51 -2.88
CA GLU A 101 15.53 4.80 -4.08
C GLU A 101 15.68 5.65 -5.35
N MET A 102 15.25 6.91 -5.31
CA MET A 102 15.43 7.85 -6.43
C MET A 102 16.91 8.07 -6.78
N LYS A 103 17.79 8.24 -5.77
CA LYS A 103 19.24 8.36 -5.99
C LYS A 103 19.80 7.10 -6.65
N ARG A 104 19.42 5.93 -6.16
CA ARG A 104 19.83 4.66 -6.75
C ARG A 104 19.37 4.55 -8.21
N GLN A 105 18.12 4.88 -8.50
CA GLN A 105 17.58 4.84 -9.87
C GLN A 105 18.24 5.89 -10.78
N ALA A 106 18.60 7.07 -10.24
CA ALA A 106 19.38 8.05 -10.99
C ALA A 106 20.73 7.46 -11.45
N ASP A 107 21.44 6.79 -10.55
CA ASP A 107 22.74 6.18 -10.84
C ASP A 107 22.61 4.98 -11.81
N GLU A 108 21.60 4.15 -11.64
CA GLU A 108 21.41 2.90 -12.41
C GLU A 108 20.81 3.13 -13.80
N LYS A 109 19.84 4.05 -13.91
CA LYS A 109 19.04 4.27 -15.13
C LYS A 109 19.33 5.61 -15.81
N GLY A 110 20.17 6.46 -15.21
CA GLY A 110 20.51 7.77 -15.76
C GLY A 110 19.36 8.78 -15.74
N ILE A 111 18.43 8.69 -14.77
CA ILE A 111 17.29 9.60 -14.65
C ILE A 111 17.76 10.93 -14.07
N ALA A 112 17.96 11.93 -14.95
CA ALA A 112 18.56 13.21 -14.57
C ALA A 112 17.72 14.04 -13.57
N GLU A 113 16.40 13.82 -13.53
CA GLU A 113 15.47 14.54 -12.65
C GLU A 113 15.48 14.02 -11.20
N TYR A 114 16.06 12.84 -10.97
CA TYR A 114 16.12 12.25 -9.64
C TYR A 114 17.35 12.74 -8.83
N PRO A 115 17.19 12.92 -7.53
CA PRO A 115 15.97 12.77 -6.74
C PRO A 115 15.05 14.01 -6.90
N LEU A 116 13.74 13.78 -6.97
CA LEU A 116 12.71 14.84 -7.05
C LEU A 116 12.71 15.75 -5.82
N TYR A 117 13.23 15.27 -4.69
CA TYR A 117 13.46 15.99 -3.44
C TYR A 117 14.59 15.33 -2.65
N THR A 118 15.09 16.02 -1.64
CA THR A 118 16.27 15.63 -0.86
C THR A 118 15.92 15.24 0.57
N HIS A 119 16.82 14.56 1.28
CA HIS A 119 16.70 14.29 2.72
C HIS A 119 16.48 15.57 3.52
N ARG A 120 17.21 16.65 3.17
CA ARG A 120 17.09 17.94 3.83
C ARG A 120 15.67 18.52 3.69
N GLU A 121 15.08 18.43 2.52
CA GLU A 121 13.68 18.89 2.32
C GLU A 121 12.70 18.07 3.13
N VAL A 122 12.91 16.75 3.25
CA VAL A 122 12.09 15.90 4.15
C VAL A 122 12.21 16.38 5.59
N ASP A 123 13.44 16.62 6.08
CA ASP A 123 13.69 17.13 7.43
C ASP A 123 13.04 18.51 7.66
N GLU A 124 13.08 19.39 6.65
CA GLU A 124 12.50 20.75 6.72
C GLU A 124 10.97 20.74 6.77
N ILE A 125 10.30 19.77 6.13
CA ILE A 125 8.83 19.68 6.13
C ILE A 125 8.27 18.80 7.27
N ALA A 126 9.04 17.90 7.86
CA ALA A 126 8.56 17.02 8.92
C ALA A 126 7.88 17.76 10.10
N PRO A 127 8.35 18.96 10.54
CA PRO A 127 7.71 19.70 11.62
C PRO A 127 6.28 20.18 11.34
N VAL A 128 5.82 20.23 10.08
CA VAL A 128 4.44 20.65 9.75
C VAL A 128 3.46 19.48 9.67
N PHE A 129 3.92 18.23 9.85
CA PHE A 129 3.06 17.06 9.84
C PHE A 129 2.18 17.04 11.09
N GLN A 130 0.89 16.74 10.91
CA GLN A 130 -0.10 16.73 11.98
C GLN A 130 -0.80 15.37 12.03
N GLY A 131 -0.64 14.67 13.16
CA GLY A 131 -1.24 13.37 13.41
C GLY A 131 -2.55 13.48 14.21
N TYR A 132 -3.61 12.84 13.72
CA TYR A 132 -4.93 12.86 14.33
C TYR A 132 -5.42 11.44 14.66
N ARG A 133 -6.27 11.34 15.69
CA ARG A 133 -6.90 10.08 16.04
C ARG A 133 -8.04 9.76 15.09
N TYR A 134 -8.30 8.48 14.91
CA TYR A 134 -9.51 8.02 14.23
C TYR A 134 -10.78 8.52 14.92
N ASN A 135 -11.84 8.66 14.12
CA ASN A 135 -13.18 9.04 14.56
C ASN A 135 -13.19 10.38 15.34
N ARG A 136 -12.40 11.33 14.85
CA ARG A 136 -12.34 12.70 15.35
C ARG A 136 -12.58 13.65 14.20
N GLU A 137 -13.63 14.47 14.32
CA GLU A 137 -13.91 15.53 13.39
C GLU A 137 -12.91 16.69 13.54
N ILE A 138 -12.34 17.14 12.44
CA ILE A 138 -11.24 18.11 12.38
C ILE A 138 -11.59 19.16 11.33
N GLU A 139 -11.58 20.44 11.69
CA GLU A 139 -11.67 21.52 10.71
C GLU A 139 -10.37 21.62 9.90
N TRP A 140 -10.47 21.75 8.57
CA TRP A 140 -9.29 21.82 7.70
C TRP A 140 -9.23 23.07 6.81
N GLY A 141 -10.23 23.92 6.86
CA GLY A 141 -10.23 25.16 6.08
C GLY A 141 -9.16 26.15 6.51
N ALA A 142 -8.79 27.07 5.61
CA ALA A 142 -7.78 28.09 5.88
C ALA A 142 -8.17 28.97 7.09
N PHE A 143 -7.23 29.17 8.00
CA PHE A 143 -7.39 30.03 9.19
C PHE A 143 -7.92 31.43 8.86
N GLU A 144 -7.49 32.01 7.74
CA GLU A 144 -7.93 33.34 7.30
C GLU A 144 -9.43 33.41 6.97
N LYS A 145 -9.99 32.29 6.48
CA LYS A 145 -11.44 32.20 6.17
C LYS A 145 -12.25 32.00 7.45
N ALA A 146 -11.79 31.19 8.37
CA ALA A 146 -12.40 31.01 9.69
C ALA A 146 -12.42 32.32 10.49
N ALA A 147 -11.34 33.11 10.43
CA ALA A 147 -11.25 34.45 11.07
C ALA A 147 -12.27 35.46 10.52
N ARG A 148 -12.81 35.22 9.31
CA ARG A 148 -13.88 36.03 8.71
C ARG A 148 -15.28 35.51 9.02
N GLY A 149 -15.41 34.52 9.91
CA GLY A 149 -16.69 33.94 10.31
C GLY A 149 -17.29 32.97 9.28
N GLN A 150 -16.48 32.49 8.32
CA GLN A 150 -16.90 31.44 7.41
C GLN A 150 -16.73 30.05 8.13
N THR A 151 -17.75 29.22 8.03
CA THR A 151 -17.67 27.84 8.55
C THR A 151 -16.72 27.04 7.68
N SER A 152 -15.72 26.42 8.30
CA SER A 152 -14.81 25.51 7.65
C SER A 152 -15.45 24.13 7.43
N PRO A 153 -15.18 23.46 6.32
CA PRO A 153 -15.51 22.05 6.20
C PRO A 153 -14.66 21.22 7.18
N THR A 154 -15.14 20.01 7.50
CA THR A 154 -14.46 19.11 8.42
C THR A 154 -14.05 17.83 7.71
N LEU A 155 -13.04 17.14 8.26
CA LEU A 155 -12.67 15.79 7.88
C LEU A 155 -12.57 14.88 9.11
N GLU A 156 -12.71 13.58 8.86
CA GLU A 156 -12.59 12.54 9.86
C GLU A 156 -11.92 11.31 9.26
N PHE A 157 -10.93 10.77 9.97
CA PHE A 157 -10.24 9.55 9.57
C PHE A 157 -10.94 8.33 10.17
N HIS A 158 -11.25 7.33 9.35
CA HIS A 158 -11.81 6.03 9.74
C HIS A 158 -10.80 4.92 9.44
N ASP A 159 -10.57 4.01 10.37
CA ASP A 159 -9.60 2.92 10.20
C ASP A 159 -9.94 2.07 8.97
N ALA A 160 -9.03 2.02 8.00
CA ALA A 160 -9.19 1.29 6.74
C ALA A 160 -8.65 -0.16 6.78
N GLY A 161 -7.99 -0.57 7.87
CA GLY A 161 -7.52 -1.94 8.08
C GLY A 161 -6.42 -2.43 7.13
N HIS A 162 -5.95 -1.59 6.19
CA HIS A 162 -5.00 -1.97 5.14
C HIS A 162 -3.55 -2.09 5.64
N ALA A 163 -3.06 -1.07 6.31
CA ALA A 163 -1.74 -1.00 6.94
C ALA A 163 -1.82 -0.17 8.22
N LEU A 164 -0.78 -0.17 9.04
CA LEU A 164 -0.74 0.66 10.26
C LEU A 164 -0.96 2.13 9.91
N GLY A 165 -2.00 2.71 10.48
CA GLY A 165 -2.35 4.11 10.23
C GLY A 165 -3.22 4.36 9.00
N SER A 166 -3.56 3.33 8.22
CA SER A 166 -4.43 3.50 7.05
C SER A 166 -5.82 3.99 7.42
N ALA A 167 -6.38 4.89 6.61
CA ALA A 167 -7.68 5.49 6.86
C ALA A 167 -8.50 5.72 5.58
N GLY A 168 -9.81 5.52 5.68
CA GLY A 168 -10.76 6.23 4.84
C GLY A 168 -10.95 7.65 5.37
N ILE A 169 -11.20 8.61 4.48
CA ILE A 169 -11.36 10.02 4.81
C ILE A 169 -12.81 10.43 4.55
N MET A 170 -13.54 10.78 5.59
CA MET A 170 -14.86 11.42 5.50
C MET A 170 -14.67 12.93 5.48
N VAL A 171 -15.20 13.60 4.47
CA VAL A 171 -15.20 15.07 4.33
C VAL A 171 -16.63 15.56 4.41
N ARG A 172 -16.88 16.56 5.27
CA ARG A 172 -18.22 17.16 5.45
C ARG A 172 -18.19 18.66 5.16
N GLY A 173 -18.93 19.05 4.16
CA GLY A 173 -19.27 20.44 3.88
C GLY A 173 -20.65 20.83 4.40
N LYS A 174 -21.10 22.04 4.05
CA LYS A 174 -22.42 22.56 4.47
C LYS A 174 -23.60 21.76 3.93
N LYS A 175 -23.48 21.21 2.72
CA LYS A 175 -24.59 20.57 2.00
C LYS A 175 -24.28 19.16 1.54
N GLU A 176 -23.03 18.81 1.42
CA GLU A 176 -22.58 17.57 0.77
C GLU A 176 -21.50 16.92 1.60
N THR A 177 -21.45 15.59 1.51
CA THR A 177 -20.46 14.75 2.17
C THR A 177 -19.74 13.88 1.15
N LEU A 178 -18.44 13.68 1.36
CA LEU A 178 -17.57 12.82 0.54
C LEU A 178 -16.87 11.80 1.42
N PHE A 179 -16.89 10.55 1.00
CA PHE A 179 -16.08 9.51 1.60
C PHE A 179 -15.06 8.96 0.59
N TYR A 180 -13.77 9.07 0.91
CA TYR A 180 -12.68 8.46 0.16
C TYR A 180 -12.15 7.26 0.93
N THR A 181 -12.23 6.06 0.34
CA THR A 181 -11.84 4.83 1.04
C THR A 181 -10.34 4.74 1.30
N GLY A 182 -9.51 5.40 0.44
CA GLY A 182 -8.12 4.99 0.30
C GLY A 182 -8.03 3.53 -0.05
N ASP A 183 -6.91 2.89 0.24
CA ASP A 183 -6.78 1.43 0.18
C ASP A 183 -7.44 0.80 1.41
N VAL A 184 -8.30 -0.17 1.20
CA VAL A 184 -9.14 -0.72 2.27
C VAL A 184 -9.04 -2.25 2.37
N CYS A 185 -8.97 -2.75 3.59
CA CYS A 185 -9.09 -4.17 3.92
C CYS A 185 -10.37 -4.43 4.72
N LEU A 186 -11.35 -5.08 4.11
CA LEU A 186 -12.65 -5.35 4.71
C LEU A 186 -12.73 -6.74 5.39
N HIS A 187 -11.59 -7.41 5.53
CA HIS A 187 -11.46 -8.66 6.28
C HIS A 187 -10.35 -8.54 7.33
N ASP A 188 -10.47 -9.32 8.40
CA ASP A 188 -9.44 -9.37 9.43
C ASP A 188 -8.14 -9.95 8.86
N GLN A 189 -7.05 -9.21 9.08
CA GLN A 189 -5.69 -9.71 8.89
C GLN A 189 -5.22 -10.41 10.18
N THR A 190 -4.07 -11.04 10.18
CA THR A 190 -3.52 -11.63 11.42
C THR A 190 -3.05 -10.55 12.38
N ILE A 191 -2.48 -9.45 11.86
CA ILE A 191 -1.96 -8.38 12.71
C ILE A 191 -2.97 -7.25 12.94
N LEU A 192 -3.74 -6.84 11.93
CA LEU A 192 -4.71 -5.76 11.99
C LEU A 192 -6.14 -6.29 11.81
N LYS A 193 -7.10 -5.64 12.43
CA LYS A 193 -8.53 -5.89 12.17
C LYS A 193 -8.97 -5.26 10.86
N ALA A 194 -10.09 -5.76 10.34
CA ALA A 194 -10.77 -5.19 9.19
C ALA A 194 -11.12 -3.71 9.39
N ALA A 195 -11.29 -3.00 8.29
CA ALA A 195 -11.81 -1.64 8.27
C ALA A 195 -13.15 -1.54 9.01
N ARG A 196 -13.39 -0.39 9.63
CA ARG A 196 -14.61 -0.10 10.38
C ARG A 196 -15.31 1.13 9.82
N PHE A 197 -16.03 0.90 8.73
CA PHE A 197 -16.81 1.93 8.04
C PHE A 197 -18.33 1.81 8.29
N GLY A 198 -18.75 1.00 9.28
CA GLY A 198 -20.14 0.55 9.46
C GLY A 198 -21.23 1.62 9.61
N GLU A 199 -20.87 2.85 9.98
CA GLU A 199 -21.83 3.97 10.12
C GLU A 199 -21.57 5.10 9.10
N VAL A 200 -20.66 4.87 8.15
CA VAL A 200 -20.33 5.87 7.12
C VAL A 200 -21.50 6.01 6.17
N GLN A 201 -22.01 7.22 6.07
CA GLN A 201 -23.02 7.66 5.08
C GLN A 201 -22.43 8.84 4.33
N ALA A 202 -22.43 8.82 3.02
CA ALA A 202 -21.86 9.89 2.20
C ALA A 202 -22.66 10.08 0.91
N ASP A 203 -22.78 11.33 0.47
CA ASP A 203 -23.42 11.66 -0.81
C ASP A 203 -22.58 11.17 -1.98
N VAL A 204 -21.25 11.27 -1.84
CA VAL A 204 -20.28 10.88 -2.85
C VAL A 204 -19.25 9.94 -2.22
N MET A 205 -18.89 8.87 -2.94
CA MET A 205 -17.82 7.98 -2.53
C MET A 205 -16.76 7.88 -3.62
N ILE A 206 -15.47 8.03 -3.24
CA ILE A 206 -14.32 7.66 -4.06
C ILE A 206 -13.83 6.33 -3.51
N MET A 207 -13.77 5.29 -4.35
CA MET A 207 -13.46 3.93 -3.91
C MET A 207 -12.34 3.31 -4.73
N GLU A 208 -11.42 2.60 -4.05
CA GLU A 208 -10.44 1.75 -4.70
C GLU A 208 -11.12 0.58 -5.45
N THR A 209 -10.44 0.09 -6.48
CA THR A 209 -10.89 -1.08 -7.25
C THR A 209 -9.74 -2.07 -7.54
N THR A 210 -8.70 -2.06 -6.70
CA THR A 210 -7.45 -2.81 -6.90
C THR A 210 -7.68 -4.29 -7.26
N ARG A 211 -8.67 -4.92 -6.64
CA ARG A 211 -8.97 -6.35 -6.87
C ARG A 211 -10.22 -6.61 -7.73
N GLY A 212 -10.71 -5.61 -8.46
CA GLY A 212 -11.95 -5.74 -9.24
C GLY A 212 -11.94 -6.86 -10.29
N THR A 213 -10.78 -7.19 -10.86
CA THR A 213 -10.65 -8.31 -11.82
C THR A 213 -10.45 -9.68 -11.16
N ARG A 214 -10.05 -9.72 -9.87
CA ARG A 214 -9.70 -10.98 -9.21
C ARG A 214 -10.92 -11.61 -8.57
N GLU A 215 -11.38 -12.72 -9.13
CA GLU A 215 -12.43 -13.53 -8.55
C GLU A 215 -11.98 -14.20 -7.25
N THR A 216 -12.85 -14.18 -6.24
CA THR A 216 -12.62 -14.92 -5.01
C THR A 216 -13.15 -16.35 -5.18
N PRO A 217 -12.29 -17.38 -5.12
CA PRO A 217 -12.75 -18.76 -5.21
C PRO A 217 -13.79 -19.09 -4.13
N ALA A 218 -14.80 -19.90 -4.48
CA ALA A 218 -15.87 -20.23 -3.55
C ALA A 218 -15.39 -20.97 -2.28
N ASP A 219 -14.28 -21.68 -2.37
CA ASP A 219 -13.63 -22.41 -1.28
C ASP A 219 -12.52 -21.60 -0.60
N TYR A 220 -12.37 -20.31 -0.95
CA TYR A 220 -11.36 -19.45 -0.34
C TYR A 220 -11.64 -19.26 1.15
N SER A 221 -10.61 -19.50 1.93
CA SER A 221 -10.53 -19.01 3.31
C SER A 221 -9.10 -18.59 3.63
N ARG A 222 -8.98 -17.54 4.42
CA ARG A 222 -7.66 -17.05 4.85
C ARG A 222 -6.88 -18.11 5.62
N ASP A 223 -7.55 -18.84 6.52
CA ASP A 223 -6.93 -19.94 7.29
C ASP A 223 -6.45 -21.05 6.36
N GLY A 224 -7.24 -21.39 5.33
CA GLY A 224 -6.82 -22.36 4.32
C GLY A 224 -5.60 -21.89 3.51
N GLU A 225 -5.46 -20.61 3.20
CA GLU A 225 -4.24 -20.07 2.57
C GLU A 225 -3.03 -20.14 3.51
N ILE A 226 -3.21 -19.89 4.81
CA ILE A 226 -2.16 -20.03 5.82
C ILE A 226 -1.74 -21.51 5.95
N GLU A 227 -2.67 -22.46 5.97
CA GLU A 227 -2.39 -23.90 6.01
C GLU A 227 -1.61 -24.35 4.77
N LYS A 228 -1.99 -23.86 3.57
CA LYS A 228 -1.25 -24.13 2.33
C LYS A 228 0.18 -23.57 2.39
N LEU A 229 0.36 -22.38 2.98
CA LEU A 229 1.67 -21.77 3.16
C LEU A 229 2.55 -22.59 4.10
N VAL A 230 2.02 -23.02 5.26
CA VAL A 230 2.74 -23.88 6.22
C VAL A 230 3.21 -25.17 5.54
N THR A 231 2.27 -25.86 4.87
CA THR A 231 2.57 -27.11 4.14
C THR A 231 3.68 -26.90 3.11
N ALA A 232 3.67 -25.78 2.40
CA ALA A 232 4.70 -25.45 1.42
C ALA A 232 6.07 -25.16 2.06
N ILE A 233 6.09 -24.48 3.22
CA ILE A 233 7.30 -24.21 3.99
C ILE A 233 7.91 -25.53 4.48
N GLU A 234 7.13 -26.40 5.12
CA GLU A 234 7.59 -27.69 5.64
C GLU A 234 8.11 -28.60 4.53
N ALA A 235 7.38 -28.75 3.43
CA ALA A 235 7.82 -29.52 2.26
C ALA A 235 9.15 -28.99 1.69
N THR A 236 9.37 -27.65 1.72
CA THR A 236 10.64 -27.05 1.32
C THR A 236 11.77 -27.44 2.28
N PHE A 237 11.51 -27.44 3.57
CA PHE A 237 12.51 -27.83 4.57
C PHE A 237 12.84 -29.31 4.54
N GLU A 238 11.85 -30.18 4.30
CA GLU A 238 12.04 -31.61 4.17
C GLU A 238 12.99 -31.97 3.02
N ARG A 239 12.86 -31.29 1.86
CA ARG A 239 13.79 -31.48 0.73
C ARG A 239 15.13 -30.75 0.87
N GLY A 240 15.43 -30.20 2.07
CA GLY A 240 16.70 -29.57 2.42
C GLY A 240 16.86 -28.13 1.92
N GLY A 241 15.75 -27.46 1.53
CA GLY A 241 15.74 -26.11 1.00
C GLY A 241 15.56 -25.00 2.03
N SER A 242 15.53 -23.79 1.52
CA SER A 242 15.18 -22.54 2.21
C SER A 242 13.96 -21.90 1.55
N VAL A 243 13.26 -21.08 2.29
CA VAL A 243 12.06 -20.34 1.81
C VAL A 243 12.35 -18.85 1.77
N LEU A 244 12.00 -18.21 0.66
CA LEU A 244 11.95 -16.76 0.51
C LEU A 244 10.49 -16.32 0.33
N ILE A 245 10.04 -15.41 1.17
CA ILE A 245 8.74 -14.73 1.08
C ILE A 245 9.00 -13.26 0.75
N PRO A 246 8.90 -12.85 -0.52
CA PRO A 246 9.06 -11.46 -0.91
C PRO A 246 7.86 -10.64 -0.42
N THR A 247 8.11 -9.52 0.27
CA THR A 247 7.07 -8.68 0.88
C THR A 247 7.33 -7.19 0.67
N PHE A 248 6.26 -6.39 0.68
CA PHE A 248 6.39 -4.94 0.86
C PHE A 248 6.76 -4.63 2.31
N ALA A 249 7.62 -3.62 2.51
CA ALA A 249 8.20 -3.31 3.80
C ALA A 249 7.16 -2.90 4.85
N LEU A 250 6.17 -2.10 4.44
CA LEU A 250 5.07 -1.63 5.27
C LEU A 250 3.83 -2.51 5.06
N GLY A 251 3.30 -3.05 6.11
CA GLY A 251 2.07 -3.85 6.14
C GLY A 251 2.33 -5.35 5.89
N ARG A 252 2.75 -5.74 4.68
CA ARG A 252 2.89 -7.17 4.32
C ARG A 252 3.99 -7.90 5.09
N THR A 253 5.12 -7.23 5.35
CA THR A 253 6.17 -7.80 6.20
C THR A 253 5.63 -8.12 7.59
N GLN A 254 4.95 -7.18 8.24
CA GLN A 254 4.43 -7.34 9.61
C GLN A 254 3.31 -8.38 9.67
N GLU A 255 2.48 -8.45 8.66
CA GLU A 255 1.46 -9.51 8.54
C GLU A 255 2.09 -10.90 8.47
N MET A 256 3.10 -11.07 7.60
CA MET A 256 3.81 -12.34 7.50
C MET A 256 4.52 -12.72 8.80
N LEU A 257 5.16 -11.76 9.47
CA LEU A 257 5.79 -11.98 10.76
C LEU A 257 4.76 -12.39 11.82
N ALA A 258 3.57 -11.80 11.84
CA ALA A 258 2.49 -12.16 12.77
C ALA A 258 1.99 -13.60 12.52
N ILE A 259 1.78 -13.97 11.26
CA ILE A 259 1.43 -15.35 10.88
C ILE A 259 2.49 -16.34 11.38
N LEU A 260 3.76 -16.09 11.06
CA LEU A 260 4.87 -16.96 11.46
C LEU A 260 5.01 -17.07 12.98
N ALA A 261 4.87 -15.94 13.70
CA ALA A 261 4.94 -15.94 15.16
C ALA A 261 3.85 -16.80 15.80
N LEU A 262 2.61 -16.70 15.31
CA LEU A 262 1.50 -17.52 15.82
C LEU A 262 1.67 -19.00 15.47
N LEU A 263 2.09 -19.32 14.26
CA LEU A 263 2.33 -20.69 13.83
C LEU A 263 3.43 -21.37 14.66
N MET A 264 4.54 -20.67 14.93
CA MET A 264 5.62 -21.17 15.78
C MET A 264 5.15 -21.33 17.24
N LYS A 265 4.44 -20.34 17.77
CA LYS A 265 3.86 -20.40 19.14
C LYS A 265 2.87 -21.55 19.32
N GLN A 266 2.13 -21.91 18.28
CA GLN A 266 1.17 -23.01 18.26
C GLN A 266 1.80 -24.37 17.97
N GLY A 267 3.10 -24.40 17.67
CA GLY A 267 3.81 -25.63 17.27
C GLY A 267 3.47 -26.16 15.88
N GLN A 268 2.77 -25.36 15.07
CA GLN A 268 2.43 -25.70 13.67
C GLN A 268 3.61 -25.47 12.73
N LEU A 269 4.56 -24.64 13.12
CA LEU A 269 5.85 -24.46 12.45
C LEU A 269 6.94 -24.52 13.51
N LYS A 270 8.05 -25.19 13.21
CA LYS A 270 9.20 -25.27 14.12
C LYS A 270 9.79 -23.87 14.33
N GLU A 271 10.08 -23.54 15.60
CA GLU A 271 10.79 -22.29 15.94
C GLU A 271 12.14 -22.22 15.22
N GLN A 272 12.41 -21.07 14.62
CA GLN A 272 13.63 -20.79 13.89
C GLN A 272 13.83 -19.29 13.68
N THR A 273 15.06 -18.92 13.35
CA THR A 273 15.40 -17.56 12.93
C THR A 273 14.66 -17.15 11.66
N VAL A 274 14.06 -15.97 11.67
CA VAL A 274 13.47 -15.32 10.49
C VAL A 274 14.36 -14.16 10.05
N PHE A 275 14.84 -14.21 8.82
CA PHE A 275 15.65 -13.15 8.25
C PHE A 275 14.76 -12.08 7.63
N ILE A 276 15.01 -10.80 7.93
CA ILE A 276 14.24 -9.67 7.44
C ILE A 276 15.14 -8.58 6.83
N GLY A 277 14.59 -7.76 5.92
CA GLY A 277 15.27 -6.57 5.39
C GLY A 277 15.26 -5.42 6.39
N GLY A 278 16.23 -4.48 6.24
CA GLY A 278 16.40 -3.37 7.18
C GLY A 278 15.17 -2.48 7.32
N LEU A 279 14.52 -2.11 6.22
CA LEU A 279 13.30 -1.27 6.26
C LEU A 279 12.11 -2.03 6.86
N GLY A 280 11.99 -3.34 6.57
CA GLY A 280 11.00 -4.20 7.22
C GLY A 280 11.18 -4.22 8.74
N ARG A 281 12.44 -4.24 9.23
CA ARG A 281 12.76 -4.12 10.66
C ARG A 281 12.28 -2.81 11.26
N VAL A 282 12.58 -1.68 10.61
CA VAL A 282 12.18 -0.35 11.10
C VAL A 282 10.66 -0.25 11.26
N PHE A 283 9.89 -0.69 10.27
CA PHE A 283 8.43 -0.67 10.38
C PHE A 283 7.90 -1.68 11.40
N THR A 284 8.54 -2.82 11.58
CA THR A 284 8.18 -3.78 12.63
C THR A 284 8.35 -3.19 14.02
N GLU A 285 9.41 -2.43 14.27
CA GLU A 285 9.61 -1.70 15.52
C GLU A 285 8.50 -0.65 15.76
N ILE A 286 8.09 0.08 14.71
CA ILE A 286 6.98 1.05 14.81
C ILE A 286 5.66 0.32 15.12
N TYR A 287 5.37 -0.80 14.45
CA TYR A 287 4.18 -1.60 14.74
C TYR A 287 4.14 -2.05 16.19
N ASP A 288 5.25 -2.53 16.74
CA ASP A 288 5.31 -2.97 18.13
C ASP A 288 5.16 -1.79 19.11
N LEU A 289 5.88 -0.69 18.89
CA LEU A 289 5.80 0.52 19.72
C LEU A 289 4.39 1.15 19.76
N GLN A 290 3.67 1.09 18.64
CA GLN A 290 2.33 1.66 18.50
C GLN A 290 1.20 0.62 18.70
N SER A 291 1.52 -0.58 19.16
CA SER A 291 0.56 -1.69 19.31
C SER A 291 -0.68 -1.34 20.14
N HIS A 292 -0.51 -0.50 21.15
CA HIS A 292 -1.60 -0.08 22.05
C HIS A 292 -2.56 0.96 21.43
N ARG A 293 -2.19 1.60 20.31
CA ARG A 293 -3.02 2.57 19.57
C ARG A 293 -3.66 1.97 18.32
N ALA A 294 -3.05 0.92 17.79
CA ALA A 294 -3.50 0.25 16.59
C ALA A 294 -4.68 -0.70 16.89
N ASN A 295 -5.59 -0.82 15.93
CA ASN A 295 -6.68 -1.79 15.98
C ASN A 295 -6.17 -3.19 15.60
N ARG A 296 -5.47 -3.85 16.55
CA ARG A 296 -4.82 -5.15 16.34
C ARG A 296 -5.71 -6.32 16.69
N GLN A 297 -5.54 -7.44 15.99
CA GLN A 297 -6.17 -8.73 16.35
C GLN A 297 -5.56 -9.28 17.67
N HIS A 298 -4.25 -9.19 17.79
CA HIS A 298 -3.48 -9.69 18.92
C HIS A 298 -2.77 -8.52 19.61
N THR A 299 -3.45 -7.88 20.58
CA THR A 299 -2.96 -6.67 21.25
C THR A 299 -1.63 -6.87 22.00
N ASN A 300 -1.36 -8.09 22.48
CA ASN A 300 -0.15 -8.43 23.23
C ASN A 300 0.95 -9.07 22.38
N LEU A 301 0.75 -9.20 21.06
CA LEU A 301 1.77 -9.76 20.17
C LEU A 301 2.80 -8.68 19.86
N GLN A 302 4.02 -8.82 20.37
CA GLN A 302 5.18 -8.02 20.01
C GLN A 302 6.04 -8.85 19.07
N LEU A 303 6.17 -8.43 17.81
CA LEU A 303 6.82 -9.23 16.76
C LEU A 303 8.31 -9.43 17.02
N ASN A 304 8.99 -8.39 17.54
CA ASN A 304 10.40 -8.45 17.90
C ASN A 304 10.69 -9.35 19.11
N GLU A 305 9.70 -9.61 19.96
CA GLU A 305 9.83 -10.53 21.10
C GLU A 305 9.39 -11.94 20.76
N ALA A 306 8.40 -12.06 19.85
CA ALA A 306 7.80 -13.34 19.49
C ALA A 306 8.64 -14.17 18.49
N LEU A 307 9.58 -13.52 17.79
CA LEU A 307 10.42 -14.14 16.77
C LEU A 307 11.90 -13.82 16.99
N ASP A 308 12.78 -14.79 16.70
CA ASP A 308 14.22 -14.52 16.51
C ASP A 308 14.41 -13.86 15.13
N LEU A 309 14.39 -12.51 15.11
CA LEU A 309 14.53 -11.69 13.90
C LEU A 309 15.99 -11.30 13.67
N GLN A 310 16.52 -11.62 12.49
CA GLN A 310 17.84 -11.18 12.07
C GLN A 310 17.77 -10.33 10.81
N VAL A 311 18.38 -9.14 10.87
CA VAL A 311 18.49 -8.25 9.70
C VAL A 311 19.52 -8.79 8.73
N LEU A 312 19.14 -8.91 7.47
CA LEU A 312 20.01 -9.38 6.39
C LEU A 312 20.14 -8.28 5.34
N ASP A 313 21.33 -7.73 5.20
CA ASP A 313 21.70 -6.83 4.11
C ASP A 313 22.17 -7.59 2.86
N ARG A 314 22.46 -6.86 1.77
CA ARG A 314 22.87 -7.46 0.49
C ARG A 314 24.22 -8.17 0.60
N ASP A 315 25.20 -7.62 1.30
CA ASP A 315 26.54 -8.17 1.41
C ASP A 315 26.55 -9.51 2.18
N HIS A 316 25.75 -9.58 3.24
CA HIS A 316 25.55 -10.82 3.99
C HIS A 316 24.66 -11.81 3.23
N ALA A 317 23.64 -11.35 2.51
CA ALA A 317 22.78 -12.18 1.67
C ALA A 317 23.55 -12.88 0.55
N ALA A 318 24.55 -12.22 -0.03
CA ALA A 318 25.41 -12.82 -1.04
C ALA A 318 26.22 -14.01 -0.51
N LYS A 319 26.56 -14.03 0.78
CA LYS A 319 27.44 -15.03 1.42
C LYS A 319 26.66 -16.07 2.23
N ILE A 320 25.41 -15.79 2.60
CA ILE A 320 24.63 -16.72 3.43
C ILE A 320 24.46 -18.08 2.73
N LYS A 321 24.64 -19.16 3.48
CA LYS A 321 24.39 -20.50 2.94
C LYS A 321 22.88 -20.75 2.92
N LEU A 322 22.37 -21.11 1.75
CA LEU A 322 20.97 -21.49 1.56
C LEU A 322 20.76 -22.95 1.99
N ASN A 323 20.84 -23.21 3.30
CA ASN A 323 20.70 -24.54 3.89
C ASN A 323 19.25 -24.80 4.27
N ARG A 324 18.95 -26.05 4.61
CA ARG A 324 17.66 -26.47 5.15
C ARG A 324 17.18 -25.56 6.29
N GLY A 325 15.90 -25.17 6.21
CA GLY A 325 15.18 -24.52 7.29
C GLY A 325 15.44 -23.01 7.43
N ARG A 326 16.05 -22.33 6.46
CA ARG A 326 16.15 -20.87 6.50
C ARG A 326 14.90 -20.23 5.95
N LEU A 327 14.39 -19.23 6.67
CA LEU A 327 13.19 -18.49 6.34
C LEU A 327 13.51 -17.00 6.18
N PHE A 328 13.26 -16.49 4.98
CA PHE A 328 13.52 -15.11 4.61
C PHE A 328 12.21 -14.39 4.31
N VAL A 329 11.91 -13.33 5.06
CA VAL A 329 10.80 -12.39 4.79
C VAL A 329 11.43 -11.08 4.34
N MET A 330 11.53 -10.87 3.03
CA MET A 330 12.43 -9.86 2.48
C MET A 330 11.74 -8.86 1.58
N THR A 331 12.16 -7.63 1.65
CA THR A 331 11.81 -6.57 0.71
C THR A 331 12.80 -6.54 -0.47
N ALA A 332 12.41 -6.32 -1.74
CA ALA A 332 11.12 -5.86 -2.22
C ALA A 332 10.19 -7.02 -2.61
N GLY A 333 8.88 -6.82 -2.44
CA GLY A 333 7.85 -7.83 -2.75
C GLY A 333 7.78 -8.27 -4.22
N MET A 334 8.20 -7.43 -5.15
CA MET A 334 8.23 -7.71 -6.59
C MET A 334 9.61 -8.18 -7.10
N LEU A 335 10.55 -8.48 -6.18
CA LEU A 335 11.92 -8.85 -6.52
C LEU A 335 12.63 -7.82 -7.42
N THR A 336 12.43 -6.53 -7.13
CA THR A 336 13.07 -5.44 -7.88
C THR A 336 14.60 -5.58 -7.81
N GLU A 337 15.27 -5.36 -8.93
CA GLU A 337 16.74 -5.42 -9.02
C GLU A 337 17.42 -4.59 -7.93
N ASN A 338 18.63 -4.99 -7.60
CA ASN A 338 19.46 -4.34 -6.57
C ASN A 338 18.87 -4.36 -5.15
N THR A 339 17.96 -5.30 -4.87
CA THR A 339 17.43 -5.56 -3.53
C THR A 339 17.91 -6.89 -2.98
N THR A 340 17.92 -7.04 -1.65
CA THR A 340 18.28 -8.28 -0.99
C THR A 340 17.36 -9.45 -1.39
N ALA A 341 16.06 -9.19 -1.57
CA ALA A 341 15.10 -10.20 -2.03
C ALA A 341 15.43 -10.70 -3.45
N TYR A 342 15.79 -9.76 -4.35
CA TYR A 342 16.21 -10.09 -5.71
C TYR A 342 17.45 -11.00 -5.74
N ASP A 343 18.50 -10.62 -4.99
CA ASP A 343 19.76 -11.38 -4.96
C ASP A 343 19.56 -12.78 -4.37
N LEU A 344 18.73 -12.94 -3.34
CA LEU A 344 18.36 -14.25 -2.79
C LEU A 344 17.55 -15.06 -3.80
N ALA A 345 16.52 -14.48 -4.41
CA ALA A 345 15.69 -15.16 -5.40
C ALA A 345 16.53 -15.68 -6.57
N ARG A 346 17.42 -14.84 -7.13
CA ARG A 346 18.33 -15.23 -8.20
C ARG A 346 19.16 -16.47 -7.85
N ARG A 347 19.62 -16.60 -6.59
CA ARG A 347 20.38 -17.76 -6.12
C ARG A 347 19.51 -18.99 -5.87
N MET A 348 18.20 -18.82 -5.71
CA MET A 348 17.24 -19.88 -5.38
C MET A 348 16.51 -20.44 -6.60
N VAL A 349 16.31 -19.64 -7.65
CA VAL A 349 15.43 -19.95 -8.79
C VAL A 349 15.79 -21.27 -9.47
N GLU A 350 17.07 -21.58 -9.64
CA GLU A 350 17.54 -22.77 -10.36
C GLU A 350 17.74 -24.03 -9.48
N ASP A 351 17.52 -23.92 -8.17
CA ASP A 351 17.68 -25.05 -7.24
C ASP A 351 16.30 -25.58 -6.79
N PRO A 352 15.94 -26.83 -7.16
CA PRO A 352 14.62 -27.40 -6.88
C PRO A 352 14.34 -27.62 -5.38
N ARG A 353 15.35 -27.50 -4.53
CA ARG A 353 15.16 -27.61 -3.07
C ARG A 353 14.45 -26.40 -2.49
N HIS A 354 14.62 -25.22 -3.07
CA HIS A 354 14.15 -23.96 -2.51
C HIS A 354 12.68 -23.64 -2.85
N GLY A 355 12.08 -22.77 -2.05
CA GLY A 355 10.75 -22.19 -2.29
C GLY A 355 10.80 -20.68 -2.35
N ILE A 356 10.08 -20.08 -3.30
CA ILE A 356 9.81 -18.63 -3.38
C ILE A 356 8.30 -18.43 -3.35
N PHE A 357 7.79 -17.88 -2.26
CA PHE A 357 6.36 -17.83 -1.95
C PHE A 357 5.86 -16.40 -1.93
N PHE A 358 5.10 -16.02 -2.94
CA PHE A 358 4.48 -14.71 -3.04
C PHE A 358 3.21 -14.64 -2.19
N VAL A 359 3.02 -13.51 -1.51
CA VAL A 359 1.87 -13.23 -0.63
C VAL A 359 1.21 -11.89 -0.98
N GLY A 360 1.53 -11.36 -2.15
CA GLY A 360 1.06 -10.08 -2.64
C GLY A 360 1.23 -9.93 -4.14
N TYR A 361 0.88 -8.75 -4.62
CA TYR A 361 0.99 -8.40 -6.03
C TYR A 361 2.45 -8.38 -6.50
N ALA A 362 2.67 -8.85 -7.72
CA ALA A 362 3.92 -8.65 -8.45
C ALA A 362 3.58 -8.24 -9.89
N ASP A 363 4.04 -7.05 -10.30
CA ASP A 363 3.80 -6.54 -11.66
C ASP A 363 4.47 -7.46 -12.69
N PRO A 364 3.76 -7.85 -13.78
CA PRO A 364 4.30 -8.74 -14.82
C PRO A 364 5.63 -8.28 -15.45
N ALA A 365 5.90 -6.98 -15.46
CA ALA A 365 7.15 -6.43 -15.97
C ALA A 365 8.35 -6.56 -15.01
N THR A 366 8.10 -6.94 -13.74
CA THR A 366 9.15 -7.11 -12.72
C THR A 366 9.74 -8.52 -12.73
N PRO A 367 10.96 -8.71 -12.19
CA PRO A 367 11.53 -10.06 -12.03
C PRO A 367 10.60 -11.02 -11.25
N GLY A 368 9.91 -10.52 -10.22
CA GLY A 368 8.93 -11.31 -9.46
C GLY A 368 7.72 -11.73 -10.30
N GLY A 369 7.17 -10.82 -11.11
CA GLY A 369 6.06 -11.10 -12.01
C GLY A 369 6.43 -12.10 -13.10
N ARG A 370 7.60 -11.92 -13.72
CA ARG A 370 8.14 -12.87 -14.73
C ARG A 370 8.36 -14.26 -14.13
N LEU A 371 8.92 -14.34 -12.92
CA LEU A 371 9.10 -15.61 -12.20
C LEU A 371 7.76 -16.29 -11.88
N LYS A 372 6.74 -15.53 -11.48
CA LYS A 372 5.39 -16.09 -11.25
C LYS A 372 4.79 -16.66 -12.54
N ALA A 373 4.93 -15.94 -13.66
CA ALA A 373 4.33 -16.28 -14.95
C ALA A 373 5.02 -17.48 -15.63
N ALA A 374 6.33 -17.66 -15.45
CA ALA A 374 7.08 -18.76 -16.08
C ALA A 374 6.56 -20.13 -15.63
N ALA A 375 6.54 -21.12 -16.55
CA ALA A 375 6.19 -22.49 -16.22
C ALA A 375 7.34 -23.21 -15.46
N ALA A 376 7.03 -24.27 -14.74
CA ALA A 376 8.04 -25.07 -14.06
C ALA A 376 8.99 -25.70 -15.08
N GLY A 377 10.30 -25.51 -14.89
CA GLY A 377 11.36 -25.98 -15.78
C GLY A 377 11.63 -25.06 -16.98
N GLU A 378 10.82 -24.02 -17.19
CA GLU A 378 11.01 -23.05 -18.27
C GLU A 378 12.22 -22.16 -18.02
N THR A 379 12.95 -21.84 -19.09
CA THR A 379 13.96 -20.77 -19.09
C THR A 379 13.28 -19.47 -19.47
N PHE A 380 13.36 -18.47 -18.62
CA PHE A 380 12.71 -17.19 -18.80
C PHE A 380 13.68 -16.04 -18.53
N HIS A 381 13.39 -14.88 -19.10
CA HIS A 381 14.16 -13.66 -18.86
C HIS A 381 13.86 -13.14 -17.44
N TYR A 382 14.81 -13.29 -16.53
CA TYR A 382 14.64 -12.85 -15.14
C TYR A 382 14.77 -11.33 -15.05
N SER A 383 15.90 -10.79 -15.54
CA SER A 383 16.15 -9.34 -15.58
C SER A 383 17.33 -9.02 -16.54
N ASP A 384 17.50 -7.75 -16.87
CA ASP A 384 18.58 -7.30 -17.75
C ASP A 384 19.96 -7.55 -17.14
N SER A 385 20.11 -7.42 -15.82
CA SER A 385 21.39 -7.65 -15.13
C SER A 385 21.72 -9.13 -14.91
N SER A 386 20.72 -10.00 -14.79
CA SER A 386 20.92 -11.44 -14.54
C SER A 386 20.68 -12.34 -15.74
N GLY A 387 20.05 -11.82 -16.81
CA GLY A 387 19.72 -12.57 -18.00
C GLY A 387 18.67 -13.66 -17.77
N ASP A 388 18.79 -14.75 -18.50
CA ASP A 388 17.84 -15.86 -18.49
C ASP A 388 18.19 -16.87 -17.38
N LEU A 389 17.15 -17.35 -16.68
CA LEU A 389 17.26 -18.35 -15.62
C LEU A 389 16.24 -19.47 -15.85
N ALA A 390 16.55 -20.69 -15.42
CA ALA A 390 15.63 -21.83 -15.46
C ALA A 390 14.82 -21.88 -14.15
N LYS A 391 13.49 -21.83 -14.22
CA LYS A 391 12.61 -21.96 -13.06
C LYS A 391 12.55 -23.40 -12.56
N ARG A 392 13.37 -23.74 -11.59
CA ARG A 392 13.42 -25.08 -10.97
C ARG A 392 12.90 -25.09 -9.54
N CYS A 393 12.98 -23.96 -8.81
CA CYS A 393 12.47 -23.87 -7.45
C CYS A 393 10.93 -23.96 -7.42
N ASP A 394 10.38 -24.25 -6.23
CA ASP A 394 8.94 -24.22 -5.98
C ASP A 394 8.47 -22.77 -5.86
N VAL A 395 7.67 -22.30 -6.82
CA VAL A 395 7.11 -20.95 -6.81
C VAL A 395 5.60 -21.04 -6.61
N ARG A 396 5.11 -20.41 -5.54
CA ARG A 396 3.68 -20.38 -5.21
C ARG A 396 3.21 -18.97 -4.92
N ASP A 397 1.89 -18.76 -5.10
CA ASP A 397 1.18 -17.53 -4.78
C ASP A 397 0.09 -17.84 -3.75
N PHE A 398 0.09 -17.11 -2.63
CA PHE A 398 -0.88 -17.26 -1.55
C PHE A 398 -1.69 -15.98 -1.44
N ASP A 399 -3.02 -16.10 -1.43
CA ASP A 399 -3.91 -14.95 -1.35
C ASP A 399 -4.05 -14.44 0.09
N LEU A 400 -2.99 -13.78 0.57
CA LEU A 400 -2.90 -13.14 1.88
C LEU A 400 -2.87 -11.61 1.76
N THR A 401 -3.68 -11.06 0.87
CA THR A 401 -3.73 -9.63 0.56
C THR A 401 -4.24 -8.76 1.72
N ALA A 402 -3.96 -7.44 1.64
CA ALA A 402 -4.55 -6.41 2.51
C ALA A 402 -5.55 -5.50 1.78
N HIS A 403 -5.95 -5.85 0.55
CA HIS A 403 -7.02 -5.16 -0.15
C HIS A 403 -8.32 -5.96 -0.03
N ALA A 404 -9.42 -5.26 0.02
CA ALA A 404 -10.75 -5.85 -0.04
C ALA A 404 -10.92 -6.65 -1.34
N ASN A 405 -11.59 -7.79 -1.26
CA ASN A 405 -12.02 -8.49 -2.46
C ASN A 405 -13.16 -7.72 -3.14
N ARG A 406 -13.40 -8.02 -4.40
CA ARG A 406 -14.39 -7.30 -5.21
C ARG A 406 -15.83 -7.44 -4.69
N GLU A 407 -16.16 -8.56 -4.04
CA GLU A 407 -17.46 -8.80 -3.43
C GLU A 407 -17.68 -7.88 -2.22
N ALA A 408 -16.67 -7.76 -1.34
CA ALA A 408 -16.72 -6.86 -0.18
C ALA A 408 -16.75 -5.37 -0.58
N LEU A 409 -16.09 -4.98 -1.68
CA LEU A 409 -16.22 -3.62 -2.22
C LEU A 409 -17.67 -3.31 -2.65
N LEU A 410 -18.36 -4.27 -3.27
CA LEU A 410 -19.77 -4.11 -3.62
C LEU A 410 -20.67 -4.04 -2.39
N GLU A 411 -20.37 -4.84 -1.35
CA GLU A 411 -21.10 -4.75 -0.06
C GLU A 411 -20.91 -3.36 0.57
N LEU A 412 -19.70 -2.80 0.51
CA LEU A 412 -19.44 -1.44 0.99
C LEU A 412 -20.26 -0.40 0.21
N VAL A 413 -20.37 -0.52 -1.13
CA VAL A 413 -21.24 0.35 -1.93
C VAL A 413 -22.69 0.27 -1.46
N GLY A 414 -23.19 -0.96 -1.19
CA GLY A 414 -24.55 -1.18 -0.67
C GLY A 414 -24.76 -0.68 0.76
N GLN A 415 -23.73 -0.58 1.58
CA GLN A 415 -23.80 -0.03 2.93
C GLN A 415 -23.82 1.51 2.92
N VAL A 416 -22.99 2.13 2.09
CA VAL A 416 -22.89 3.61 1.99
C VAL A 416 -24.04 4.19 1.17
N GLU A 417 -24.48 3.49 0.13
CA GLU A 417 -25.51 3.93 -0.84
C GLU A 417 -25.31 5.36 -1.35
N PRO A 418 -24.12 5.72 -1.87
CA PRO A 418 -23.85 7.08 -2.30
C PRO A 418 -24.71 7.44 -3.52
N ARG A 419 -25.08 8.74 -3.68
CA ARG A 419 -25.73 9.21 -4.92
C ARG A 419 -24.78 9.21 -6.11
N ALA A 420 -23.45 9.34 -5.86
CA ALA A 420 -22.39 9.26 -6.86
C ALA A 420 -21.21 8.43 -6.35
N LEU A 421 -20.73 7.49 -7.19
CA LEU A 421 -19.57 6.64 -6.95
C LEU A 421 -18.49 6.97 -7.98
N ILE A 422 -17.30 7.34 -7.50
CA ILE A 422 -16.10 7.56 -8.32
C ILE A 422 -15.19 6.36 -8.12
N LEU A 423 -14.81 5.70 -9.23
CA LEU A 423 -13.92 4.55 -9.20
C LEU A 423 -12.48 4.99 -9.43
N GLY A 424 -11.62 4.69 -8.46
CA GLY A 424 -10.20 5.00 -8.48
C GLY A 424 -9.33 3.79 -8.17
N HIS A 425 -8.02 3.99 -8.12
CA HIS A 425 -7.00 3.05 -7.65
C HIS A 425 -7.24 1.59 -8.08
N GLY A 426 -7.22 1.36 -9.40
CA GLY A 426 -7.41 0.05 -10.01
C GLY A 426 -7.31 0.11 -11.53
N ASP A 427 -6.94 -1.00 -12.14
CA ASP A 427 -6.82 -1.10 -13.59
C ASP A 427 -8.17 -0.87 -14.28
N PRO A 428 -8.18 -0.43 -15.55
CA PRO A 428 -9.43 -0.12 -16.28
C PRO A 428 -10.44 -1.27 -16.27
N GLU A 429 -9.98 -2.50 -16.39
CA GLU A 429 -10.83 -3.70 -16.38
C GLU A 429 -11.48 -3.90 -15.00
N ALA A 430 -10.76 -3.60 -13.92
CA ALA A 430 -11.28 -3.68 -12.56
C ALA A 430 -12.39 -2.65 -12.32
N ARG A 431 -12.16 -1.40 -12.77
CA ARG A 431 -13.18 -0.34 -12.71
C ARG A 431 -14.42 -0.70 -13.53
N THR A 432 -14.23 -1.21 -14.75
CA THR A 432 -15.33 -1.65 -15.62
C THR A 432 -16.17 -2.73 -14.96
N TRP A 433 -15.54 -3.75 -14.38
CA TRP A 433 -16.27 -4.80 -13.70
C TRP A 433 -17.10 -4.25 -12.52
N VAL A 434 -16.51 -3.41 -11.68
CA VAL A 434 -17.23 -2.79 -10.54
C VAL A 434 -18.40 -1.94 -11.05
N GLU A 435 -18.18 -1.12 -12.10
CA GLU A 435 -19.23 -0.30 -12.71
C GLU A 435 -20.41 -1.15 -13.17
N GLU A 436 -20.16 -2.24 -13.89
CA GLU A 436 -21.20 -3.15 -14.39
C GLU A 436 -22.02 -3.76 -13.23
N GLN A 437 -21.34 -4.20 -12.17
CA GLN A 437 -22.00 -4.77 -11.00
C GLN A 437 -22.84 -3.74 -10.24
N VAL A 438 -22.32 -2.53 -10.06
CA VAL A 438 -23.05 -1.46 -9.36
C VAL A 438 -24.24 -0.98 -10.18
N ARG A 439 -24.09 -0.79 -11.51
CA ARG A 439 -25.22 -0.44 -12.40
C ARG A 439 -26.35 -1.47 -12.34
N SER A 440 -26.00 -2.75 -12.27
CA SER A 440 -26.99 -3.84 -12.18
C SER A 440 -27.74 -3.85 -10.85
N ARG A 441 -27.05 -3.60 -9.73
CA ARG A 441 -27.63 -3.74 -8.37
C ARG A 441 -28.25 -2.43 -7.87
N TRP A 442 -27.63 -1.29 -8.18
CA TRP A 442 -28.03 0.04 -7.73
C TRP A 442 -28.10 1.03 -8.89
N PRO A 443 -29.09 0.91 -9.80
CA PRO A 443 -29.15 1.71 -11.03
C PRO A 443 -29.33 3.23 -10.81
N LYS A 444 -29.61 3.65 -9.58
CA LYS A 444 -29.74 5.06 -9.22
C LYS A 444 -28.41 5.73 -8.87
N ILE A 445 -27.36 4.94 -8.57
CA ILE A 445 -26.04 5.49 -8.28
C ILE A 445 -25.39 5.99 -9.57
N LYS A 446 -25.01 7.27 -9.60
CA LYS A 446 -24.24 7.86 -10.70
C LYS A 446 -22.79 7.38 -10.60
N ILE A 447 -22.32 6.58 -11.56
CA ILE A 447 -20.94 6.11 -11.57
C ILE A 447 -20.10 7.01 -12.45
N LEU A 448 -18.92 7.42 -11.95
CA LEU A 448 -17.97 8.29 -12.60
C LEU A 448 -16.58 7.63 -12.64
N GLN A 449 -15.93 7.72 -13.79
CA GLN A 449 -14.54 7.32 -14.00
C GLN A 449 -13.81 8.47 -14.69
N PRO A 450 -13.43 9.53 -13.93
CA PRO A 450 -12.75 10.68 -14.52
C PRO A 450 -11.44 10.24 -15.18
N GLN A 451 -11.13 10.85 -16.31
CA GLN A 451 -9.83 10.70 -16.94
C GLN A 451 -8.77 11.50 -16.16
N PRO A 452 -7.47 11.15 -16.30
CA PRO A 452 -6.40 11.91 -15.67
C PRO A 452 -6.51 13.42 -15.90
N GLY A 453 -6.61 14.19 -14.82
CA GLY A 453 -6.78 15.65 -14.85
C GLY A 453 -8.17 16.14 -15.25
N GLU A 454 -9.15 15.27 -15.37
CA GLU A 454 -10.55 15.63 -15.58
C GLU A 454 -11.20 16.05 -14.27
N GLU A 455 -11.93 17.17 -14.31
CA GLU A 455 -12.78 17.62 -13.22
C GLU A 455 -14.21 17.13 -13.42
N VAL A 456 -14.78 16.58 -12.39
CA VAL A 456 -16.21 16.21 -12.32
C VAL A 456 -16.93 17.04 -11.28
N GLU A 457 -18.14 17.47 -11.61
CA GLU A 457 -19.04 18.13 -10.67
C GLU A 457 -20.12 17.14 -10.22
N VAL A 458 -20.26 17.01 -8.90
CA VAL A 458 -21.15 16.05 -8.25
C VAL A 458 -22.03 16.73 -7.23
#